data_5f061d7901c728f52ad32c51eeb6f83c
#
_entry.id   5f061d7901c728f52ad32c51eeb6f83c
#
_cell.length_a   1.000
_cell.length_b   1.000
_cell.length_c   1.000
_cell.angle_alpha   90.00
_cell.angle_beta   90.00
_cell.angle_gamma   90.00
#
_symmetry.space_group_name_H-M   'P 1'
#
loop_
_entity.id
_entity.type
_entity.pdbx_description
1 polymer ?
#
loop_
_entity_poly.entity_id
_entity_poly.type
_entity_poly.pdbx_seq_one_letter_code
_entity_poly.pdbx_strand_id
1 'polypeptide(L)'
;MDTTTIKNYETTYNDYKLLAPQYIAEYSKDLKGSEKILATNQIENFFTDSVDAGLDDLKRFSDMMEKVLVSGETVKITLKGYCSPLAGTQYNINLAKRRISSLNMFFKQYKGGVFYKYINNYTEGQGKIIFEFVGVGELPASKVSDNLKDKKNSVYSPFAASERKIQIIAVSYVGK
;
A
#
# COMPACT_ATOMS: atom_id res chain seq x y z
N MET A 1 -17.21 17.56 -13.19
CA MET A 1 -16.49 16.31 -13.50
C MET A 1 -15.10 16.42 -12.90
N ASP A 2 -14.89 15.78 -11.77
CA ASP A 2 -13.62 15.84 -11.05
C ASP A 2 -12.64 14.88 -11.70
N THR A 3 -11.81 15.41 -12.59
CA THR A 3 -10.68 14.67 -13.15
C THR A 3 -9.55 14.62 -12.13
N THR A 4 -9.77 13.90 -11.06
CA THR A 4 -8.67 13.50 -10.18
C THR A 4 -7.80 12.55 -11.01
N THR A 5 -6.73 13.06 -11.56
CA THR A 5 -5.72 12.27 -12.27
C THR A 5 -5.24 11.20 -11.30
N ILE A 6 -5.66 9.94 -11.53
CA ILE A 6 -5.19 8.82 -10.74
C ILE A 6 -3.69 8.71 -11.02
N LYS A 7 -2.88 9.13 -10.05
CA LYS A 7 -1.43 9.05 -10.17
C LYS A 7 -1.02 7.59 -10.38
N ASN A 8 -0.09 7.36 -11.28
CA ASN A 8 0.58 6.08 -11.45
C ASN A 8 1.14 5.62 -10.10
N TYR A 9 1.10 4.32 -9.80
CA TYR A 9 1.63 3.75 -8.56
C TYR A 9 3.11 4.11 -8.34
N GLU A 10 3.96 4.04 -9.36
CA GLU A 10 5.37 4.41 -9.25
C GLU A 10 5.56 5.90 -8.91
N THR A 11 4.75 6.78 -9.50
CA THR A 11 4.78 8.21 -9.15
C THR A 11 4.39 8.41 -7.69
N THR A 12 3.34 7.74 -7.22
CA THR A 12 2.90 7.81 -5.84
C THR A 12 3.96 7.27 -4.87
N TYR A 13 4.62 6.17 -5.24
CA TYR A 13 5.73 5.60 -4.47
C TYR A 13 6.91 6.56 -4.38
N ASN A 14 7.35 7.13 -5.51
CA ASN A 14 8.45 8.07 -5.54
C ASN A 14 8.14 9.35 -4.77
N ASP A 15 6.94 9.91 -4.93
CA ASP A 15 6.46 11.07 -4.17
C ASP A 15 6.51 10.79 -2.66
N TYR A 16 6.11 9.57 -2.24
CA TYR A 16 6.14 9.19 -0.83
C TYR A 16 7.56 9.05 -0.29
N LYS A 17 8.48 8.49 -1.05
CA LYS A 17 9.91 8.40 -0.66
C LYS A 17 10.55 9.77 -0.47
N LEU A 18 10.17 10.76 -1.27
CA LEU A 18 10.66 12.14 -1.13
C LEU A 18 10.24 12.79 0.20
N LEU A 19 9.29 12.22 0.91
CA LEU A 19 8.87 12.70 2.24
C LEU A 19 9.76 12.19 3.38
N ALA A 20 10.66 11.24 3.15
CA ALA A 20 11.49 10.67 4.21
C ALA A 20 12.26 11.72 5.04
N PRO A 21 12.91 12.75 4.44
CA PRO A 21 13.56 13.81 5.23
C PRO A 21 12.59 14.59 6.12
N GLN A 22 11.36 14.83 5.65
CA GLN A 22 10.33 15.49 6.44
C GLN A 22 9.87 14.61 7.61
N TYR A 23 9.70 13.31 7.40
CA TYR A 23 9.38 12.35 8.46
C TYR A 23 10.47 12.33 9.53
N ILE A 24 11.76 12.31 9.13
CA ILE A 24 12.88 12.36 10.06
C ILE A 24 12.85 13.66 10.85
N ALA A 25 12.71 14.81 10.18
CA ALA A 25 12.71 16.12 10.82
C ALA A 25 11.60 16.26 11.86
N GLU A 26 10.39 15.88 11.52
CA GLU A 26 9.22 16.04 12.41
C GLU A 26 9.20 14.99 13.54
N TYR A 27 9.59 13.73 13.26
CA TYR A 27 9.61 12.69 14.28
C TYR A 27 10.73 12.89 15.31
N SER A 28 11.89 13.41 14.89
CA SER A 28 13.04 13.63 15.76
C SER A 28 13.17 15.06 16.31
N LYS A 29 12.21 15.95 16.04
CA LYS A 29 12.28 17.40 16.28
C LYS A 29 12.76 17.80 17.67
N ASP A 30 12.23 17.14 18.71
CA ASP A 30 12.52 17.49 20.10
C ASP A 30 13.56 16.55 20.76
N LEU A 31 14.15 15.66 19.97
CA LEU A 31 15.09 14.65 20.44
C LEU A 31 16.53 15.12 20.25
N LYS A 32 17.43 14.66 21.16
CA LYS A 32 18.87 14.99 21.11
C LYS A 32 19.71 13.73 21.30
N GLY A 33 20.98 13.82 20.91
CA GLY A 33 21.97 12.76 21.12
C GLY A 33 21.53 11.41 20.54
N SER A 34 21.66 10.36 21.33
CA SER A 34 21.32 8.98 20.92
C SER A 34 19.85 8.76 20.60
N GLU A 35 18.94 9.49 21.26
CA GLU A 35 17.51 9.38 20.99
C GLU A 35 17.17 9.90 19.57
N LYS A 36 17.81 10.99 19.15
CA LYS A 36 17.63 11.52 17.80
C LYS A 36 18.15 10.54 16.75
N ILE A 37 19.30 9.94 16.99
CA ILE A 37 19.90 8.94 16.10
C ILE A 37 18.95 7.73 15.98
N LEU A 38 18.44 7.24 17.11
CA LEU A 38 17.49 6.11 17.11
C LEU A 38 16.22 6.42 16.32
N ALA A 39 15.64 7.60 16.52
CA ALA A 39 14.43 8.02 15.81
C ALA A 39 14.69 8.17 14.29
N THR A 40 15.83 8.68 13.91
CA THR A 40 16.25 8.77 12.50
C THR A 40 16.33 7.38 11.87
N ASN A 41 17.05 6.46 12.51
CA ASN A 41 17.19 5.08 12.04
C ASN A 41 15.85 4.36 11.93
N GLN A 42 14.92 4.61 12.86
CA GLN A 42 13.57 4.03 12.79
C GLN A 42 12.79 4.47 11.55
N ILE A 43 12.92 5.75 11.17
CA ILE A 43 12.29 6.25 9.94
C ILE A 43 12.98 5.68 8.69
N GLU A 44 14.31 5.69 8.65
CA GLU A 44 15.08 5.14 7.54
C GLU A 44 14.76 3.66 7.32
N ASN A 45 14.74 2.87 8.40
CA ASN A 45 14.36 1.46 8.35
C ASN A 45 12.91 1.27 7.87
N PHE A 46 11.97 2.13 8.30
CA PHE A 46 10.61 2.07 7.79
C PHE A 46 10.56 2.26 6.27
N PHE A 47 11.28 3.23 5.73
CA PHE A 47 11.30 3.46 4.28
C PHE A 47 11.98 2.31 3.53
N THR A 48 13.06 1.74 4.07
CA THR A 48 13.76 0.61 3.45
C THR A 48 12.98 -0.70 3.58
N ASP A 49 12.58 -1.08 4.81
CA ASP A 49 12.08 -2.41 5.11
C ASP A 49 10.57 -2.55 4.87
N SER A 50 9.83 -1.45 4.80
CA SER A 50 8.39 -1.48 4.56
C SER A 50 8.01 -0.88 3.19
N VAL A 51 8.59 0.25 2.81
CA VAL A 51 8.20 0.93 1.57
C VAL A 51 8.92 0.32 0.36
N ASP A 52 10.25 0.25 0.40
CA ASP A 52 11.04 -0.29 -0.71
C ASP A 52 10.87 -1.80 -0.84
N ALA A 53 11.00 -2.53 0.26
CA ALA A 53 10.80 -3.98 0.28
C ALA A 53 9.38 -4.37 -0.11
N GLY A 54 8.36 -3.58 0.28
CA GLY A 54 6.98 -3.81 -0.12
C GLY A 54 6.75 -3.69 -1.63
N LEU A 55 7.41 -2.74 -2.29
CA LEU A 55 7.35 -2.64 -3.76
C LEU A 55 8.07 -3.82 -4.44
N ASP A 56 9.22 -4.23 -3.92
CA ASP A 56 9.97 -5.37 -4.46
C ASP A 56 9.20 -6.68 -4.30
N ASP A 57 8.53 -6.88 -3.16
CA ASP A 57 7.66 -8.03 -2.93
C ASP A 57 6.46 -8.03 -3.88
N LEU A 58 5.85 -6.85 -4.13
CA LEU A 58 4.76 -6.71 -5.08
C LEU A 58 5.20 -7.06 -6.51
N LYS A 59 6.40 -6.65 -6.92
CA LYS A 59 6.97 -6.99 -8.22
C LYS A 59 7.21 -8.49 -8.34
N ARG A 60 7.84 -9.11 -7.34
CA ARG A 60 8.07 -10.57 -7.30
C ARG A 60 6.76 -11.36 -7.33
N PHE A 61 5.78 -10.95 -6.54
CA PHE A 61 4.44 -11.52 -6.58
C PHE A 61 3.81 -11.43 -7.97
N SER A 62 3.93 -10.27 -8.63
CA SER A 62 3.41 -10.06 -9.98
C SER A 62 4.08 -10.96 -11.02
N ASP A 63 5.39 -11.16 -10.93
CA ASP A 63 6.12 -12.08 -11.82
C ASP A 63 5.68 -13.55 -11.65
N MET A 64 5.41 -13.96 -10.42
CA MET A 64 4.87 -15.30 -10.14
C MET A 64 3.44 -15.45 -10.68
N MET A 65 2.60 -14.44 -10.46
CA MET A 65 1.22 -14.42 -10.93
C MET A 65 1.13 -14.46 -12.46
N GLU A 66 2.04 -13.79 -13.17
CA GLU A 66 2.10 -13.82 -14.63
C GLU A 66 2.21 -15.26 -15.17
N LYS A 67 3.08 -16.09 -14.55
CA LYS A 67 3.27 -17.49 -14.95
C LYS A 67 2.01 -18.32 -14.78
N VAL A 68 1.28 -18.11 -13.68
CA VAL A 68 0.01 -18.80 -13.39
C VAL A 68 -1.09 -18.39 -14.37
N LEU A 69 -1.18 -17.12 -14.68
CA LEU A 69 -2.18 -16.59 -15.62
C LEU A 69 -1.95 -17.06 -17.06
N VAL A 70 -0.68 -17.19 -17.46
CA VAL A 70 -0.31 -17.74 -18.77
C VAL A 70 -0.74 -19.20 -18.90
N SER A 71 -0.73 -19.97 -17.81
CA SER A 71 -1.25 -21.36 -17.82
C SER A 71 -2.78 -21.46 -17.90
N GLY A 72 -3.49 -20.33 -17.88
CA GLY A 72 -4.95 -20.26 -18.02
C GLY A 72 -5.72 -20.33 -16.69
N GLU A 73 -5.02 -20.23 -15.57
CA GLU A 73 -5.65 -20.28 -14.25
C GLU A 73 -6.27 -18.94 -13.84
N THR A 74 -7.31 -18.99 -13.03
CA THR A 74 -7.91 -17.81 -12.40
C THR A 74 -7.24 -17.55 -11.06
N VAL A 75 -6.73 -16.33 -10.87
CA VAL A 75 -6.12 -15.87 -9.64
C VAL A 75 -7.07 -14.91 -8.93
N LYS A 76 -7.51 -15.26 -7.72
CA LYS A 76 -8.31 -14.40 -6.85
C LYS A 76 -7.41 -13.77 -5.80
N ILE A 77 -7.37 -12.44 -5.76
CA ILE A 77 -6.56 -11.65 -4.83
C ILE A 77 -7.50 -10.96 -3.84
N THR A 78 -7.38 -11.31 -2.58
CA THR A 78 -8.17 -10.69 -1.51
C THR A 78 -7.36 -9.58 -0.85
N LEU A 79 -7.91 -8.36 -0.87
CA LEU A 79 -7.28 -7.14 -0.40
C LEU A 79 -7.96 -6.61 0.86
N LYS A 80 -7.16 -6.15 1.82
CA LYS A 80 -7.63 -5.42 2.99
C LYS A 80 -6.87 -4.11 3.13
N GLY A 81 -7.62 -3.01 3.28
CA GLY A 81 -7.06 -1.69 3.59
C GLY A 81 -6.98 -1.48 5.10
N TYR A 82 -5.91 -0.85 5.56
CA TYR A 82 -5.74 -0.44 6.94
C TYR A 82 -5.58 1.08 7.00
N CYS A 83 -6.21 1.69 7.98
CA CYS A 83 -6.17 3.13 8.23
C CYS A 83 -5.85 3.40 9.70
N SER A 84 -5.21 4.52 9.95
CA SER A 84 -5.02 5.04 11.29
C SER A 84 -6.36 5.53 11.87
N PRO A 85 -6.62 5.43 13.18
CA PRO A 85 -7.86 5.89 13.83
C PRO A 85 -8.08 7.41 13.79
N LEU A 86 -7.13 8.17 13.27
CA LEU A 86 -7.12 9.64 13.23
C LEU A 86 -8.26 10.31 12.47
N ALA A 87 -8.97 9.59 11.64
CA ALA A 87 -10.04 10.16 10.81
C ALA A 87 -11.32 9.37 10.98
N GLY A 88 -12.46 10.05 10.78
CA GLY A 88 -13.77 9.41 10.84
C GLY A 88 -13.87 8.21 9.90
N THR A 89 -14.68 7.24 10.28
CA THR A 89 -14.84 5.94 9.60
C THR A 89 -15.08 6.09 8.09
N GLN A 90 -15.93 7.03 7.67
CA GLN A 90 -16.23 7.23 6.24
C GLN A 90 -15.02 7.74 5.45
N TYR A 91 -14.21 8.62 6.05
CA TYR A 91 -12.97 9.09 5.43
C TYR A 91 -11.97 7.95 5.27
N ASN A 92 -11.83 7.12 6.29
CA ASN A 92 -10.93 5.95 6.27
C ASN A 92 -11.35 4.94 5.19
N ILE A 93 -12.66 4.69 5.04
CA ILE A 93 -13.19 3.84 3.96
C ILE A 93 -12.82 4.41 2.59
N ASN A 94 -13.01 5.71 2.37
CA ASN A 94 -12.69 6.35 1.11
C ASN A 94 -11.17 6.34 0.82
N LEU A 95 -10.35 6.50 1.85
CA LEU A 95 -8.90 6.44 1.74
C LEU A 95 -8.42 5.03 1.37
N ALA A 96 -8.99 4.00 2.01
CA ALA A 96 -8.68 2.61 1.67
C ALA A 96 -9.09 2.28 0.23
N LYS A 97 -10.27 2.72 -0.22
CA LYS A 97 -10.71 2.55 -1.62
C LYS A 97 -9.76 3.21 -2.61
N ARG A 98 -9.28 4.42 -2.33
CA ARG A 98 -8.29 5.10 -3.19
C ARG A 98 -6.97 4.33 -3.27
N ARG A 99 -6.47 3.81 -2.16
CA ARG A 99 -5.25 2.99 -2.13
C ARG A 99 -5.41 1.70 -2.92
N ILE A 100 -6.56 1.05 -2.81
CA ILE A 100 -6.87 -0.16 -3.59
C ILE A 100 -6.93 0.16 -5.08
N SER A 101 -7.52 1.30 -5.46
CA SER A 101 -7.51 1.76 -6.85
C SER A 101 -6.09 1.98 -7.36
N SER A 102 -5.18 2.51 -6.53
CA SER A 102 -3.76 2.66 -6.89
C SER A 102 -3.08 1.31 -7.11
N LEU A 103 -3.37 0.31 -6.28
CA LEU A 103 -2.85 -1.04 -6.47
C LEU A 103 -3.40 -1.71 -7.75
N ASN A 104 -4.69 -1.53 -8.02
CA ASN A 104 -5.29 -2.00 -9.27
C ASN A 104 -4.63 -1.35 -10.49
N MET A 105 -4.32 -0.05 -10.42
CA MET A 105 -3.56 0.64 -11.46
C MET A 105 -2.15 0.09 -11.62
N PHE A 106 -1.47 -0.26 -10.52
CA PHE A 106 -0.17 -0.94 -10.60
C PHE A 106 -0.27 -2.21 -11.45
N PHE A 107 -1.21 -3.10 -11.16
CA PHE A 107 -1.38 -4.32 -11.94
C PHE A 107 -1.74 -4.06 -13.40
N LYS A 108 -2.59 -3.05 -13.67
CA LYS A 108 -2.93 -2.68 -15.06
C LYS A 108 -1.75 -2.14 -15.86
N GLN A 109 -0.78 -1.52 -15.23
CA GLN A 109 0.37 -0.88 -15.87
C GLN A 109 1.65 -1.71 -15.79
N TYR A 110 1.67 -2.75 -14.96
CA TYR A 110 2.85 -3.56 -14.74
C TYR A 110 3.41 -4.13 -16.04
N LYS A 111 4.73 -3.95 -16.27
CA LYS A 111 5.43 -4.39 -17.51
C LYS A 111 4.70 -3.98 -18.79
N GLY A 112 4.26 -2.72 -18.88
CA GLY A 112 3.57 -2.24 -20.07
C GLY A 112 2.15 -2.77 -20.26
N GLY A 113 1.51 -3.25 -19.17
CA GLY A 113 0.12 -3.69 -19.19
C GLY A 113 -0.07 -5.18 -19.42
N VAL A 114 0.91 -6.00 -19.06
CA VAL A 114 0.87 -7.47 -19.23
C VAL A 114 -0.38 -8.11 -18.61
N PHE A 115 -0.90 -7.53 -17.51
CA PHE A 115 -2.10 -8.03 -16.84
C PHE A 115 -3.42 -7.45 -17.34
N TYR A 116 -3.38 -6.44 -18.23
CA TYR A 116 -4.59 -5.74 -18.64
C TYR A 116 -5.66 -6.68 -19.24
N LYS A 117 -5.23 -7.62 -20.08
CA LYS A 117 -6.10 -8.64 -20.67
C LYS A 117 -6.75 -9.58 -19.65
N TYR A 118 -6.06 -9.88 -18.55
CA TYR A 118 -6.59 -10.77 -17.51
C TYR A 118 -7.53 -10.06 -16.54
N ILE A 119 -7.51 -8.73 -16.50
CA ILE A 119 -8.37 -7.92 -15.64
C ILE A 119 -9.64 -7.49 -16.38
N ASN A 120 -9.50 -7.01 -17.63
CA ASN A 120 -10.59 -6.33 -18.34
C ASN A 120 -11.12 -7.09 -19.57
N ASN A 121 -10.31 -7.91 -20.23
CA ASN A 121 -10.61 -8.53 -21.52
C ASN A 121 -10.63 -10.06 -21.39
N TYR A 122 -11.46 -10.57 -20.47
CA TYR A 122 -11.57 -11.99 -20.26
C TYR A 122 -12.05 -12.70 -21.54
N THR A 123 -11.30 -13.72 -21.96
CA THR A 123 -11.67 -14.66 -23.01
C THR A 123 -11.74 -16.07 -22.40
N GLU A 124 -12.72 -16.87 -22.81
CA GLU A 124 -12.85 -18.24 -22.32
C GLU A 124 -11.58 -19.05 -22.58
N GLY A 125 -11.13 -19.79 -21.56
CA GLY A 125 -9.88 -20.56 -21.61
C GLY A 125 -8.61 -19.74 -21.29
N GLN A 126 -8.71 -18.44 -21.15
CA GLN A 126 -7.63 -17.55 -20.71
C GLN A 126 -7.66 -17.39 -19.18
N GLY A 127 -6.49 -17.15 -18.58
CA GLY A 127 -6.38 -16.79 -17.17
C GLY A 127 -7.15 -15.51 -16.82
N LYS A 128 -7.55 -15.36 -15.56
CA LYS A 128 -8.31 -14.20 -15.07
C LYS A 128 -7.81 -13.74 -13.72
N ILE A 129 -7.79 -12.44 -13.47
CA ILE A 129 -7.56 -11.86 -12.15
C ILE A 129 -8.88 -11.36 -11.58
N ILE A 130 -9.19 -11.78 -10.36
CA ILE A 130 -10.36 -11.32 -9.60
C ILE A 130 -9.84 -10.63 -8.34
N PHE A 131 -10.22 -9.36 -8.16
CA PHE A 131 -9.97 -8.63 -6.92
C PHE A 131 -11.18 -8.70 -6.00
N GLU A 132 -10.96 -9.13 -4.78
CA GLU A 132 -11.94 -9.12 -3.70
C GLU A 132 -11.49 -8.15 -2.61
N PHE A 133 -12.39 -7.28 -2.19
CA PHE A 133 -12.15 -6.33 -1.13
C PHE A 133 -12.95 -6.72 0.12
N VAL A 134 -12.26 -6.96 1.23
CA VAL A 134 -12.89 -7.43 2.49
C VAL A 134 -13.07 -6.35 3.54
N GLY A 135 -12.88 -5.08 3.19
CA GLY A 135 -13.17 -3.94 4.05
C GLY A 135 -11.94 -3.24 4.61
N VAL A 136 -12.20 -2.31 5.54
CA VAL A 136 -11.17 -1.52 6.23
C VAL A 136 -10.97 -2.08 7.62
N GLY A 137 -9.72 -2.40 7.98
CA GLY A 137 -9.33 -2.73 9.34
C GLY A 137 -8.68 -1.53 10.01
N GLU A 138 -8.99 -1.34 11.28
CA GLU A 138 -8.19 -0.51 12.16
C GLU A 138 -7.23 -1.43 12.91
N LEU A 139 -5.92 -1.15 12.85
CA LEU A 139 -4.97 -1.84 13.69
C LEU A 139 -5.03 -1.21 15.08
N PRO A 140 -5.11 -2.00 16.15
CA PRO A 140 -5.07 -1.47 17.50
C PRO A 140 -3.71 -0.81 17.74
N ALA A 141 -3.70 0.51 17.66
CA ALA A 141 -2.49 1.30 17.75
C ALA A 141 -2.21 1.68 19.21
N SER A 142 -1.52 0.82 19.92
CA SER A 142 -1.03 1.17 21.27
C SER A 142 0.06 2.26 21.29
N LYS A 143 0.58 2.64 20.10
CA LYS A 143 1.71 3.59 19.96
C LYS A 143 1.42 4.73 18.97
N VAL A 144 0.19 4.88 18.52
CA VAL A 144 -0.23 5.94 17.60
C VAL A 144 -1.21 6.86 18.30
N SER A 145 -0.95 8.16 18.22
CA SER A 145 -1.86 9.16 18.75
C SER A 145 -3.00 9.44 17.77
N ASP A 146 -4.22 9.52 18.26
CA ASP A 146 -5.42 10.01 17.53
C ASP A 146 -5.61 11.53 17.64
N ASN A 147 -4.65 12.22 18.24
CA ASN A 147 -4.67 13.67 18.34
C ASN A 147 -4.03 14.32 17.10
N LEU A 148 -4.80 15.01 16.28
CA LEU A 148 -4.33 15.74 15.10
C LEU A 148 -3.27 16.81 15.40
N LYS A 149 -3.21 17.32 16.64
CA LYS A 149 -2.18 18.27 17.07
C LYS A 149 -0.85 17.60 17.38
N ASP A 150 -0.88 16.31 17.72
CA ASP A 150 0.32 15.51 17.97
C ASP A 150 0.82 14.87 16.67
N LYS A 151 1.23 15.68 15.72
CA LYS A 151 1.67 15.22 14.40
C LYS A 151 2.85 14.25 14.47
N LYS A 152 3.72 14.39 15.46
CA LYS A 152 4.86 13.50 15.68
C LYS A 152 4.40 12.05 15.82
N ASN A 153 3.44 11.77 16.69
CA ASN A 153 2.99 10.41 16.98
C ASN A 153 1.81 9.96 16.10
N SER A 154 1.07 10.90 15.51
CA SER A 154 -0.11 10.59 14.70
C SER A 154 0.19 10.46 13.21
N VAL A 155 1.15 11.20 12.68
CA VAL A 155 1.45 11.27 11.25
C VAL A 155 2.85 10.75 10.93
N TYR A 156 3.86 11.29 11.61
CA TYR A 156 5.26 11.11 11.23
C TYR A 156 5.96 9.94 11.94
N SER A 157 5.34 9.32 12.94
CA SER A 157 5.94 8.13 13.54
C SER A 157 5.94 6.94 12.58
N PRO A 158 6.96 6.08 12.62
CA PRO A 158 7.02 4.88 11.79
C PRO A 158 5.84 3.92 12.10
N PHE A 159 5.33 3.93 13.34
CA PHE A 159 4.15 3.16 13.74
C PHE A 159 2.89 3.65 13.02
N ALA A 160 2.64 4.97 13.03
CA ALA A 160 1.50 5.57 12.32
C ALA A 160 1.60 5.37 10.80
N ALA A 161 2.80 5.44 10.24
CA ALA A 161 3.04 5.20 8.83
C ALA A 161 2.77 3.73 8.44
N SER A 162 3.21 2.78 9.26
CA SER A 162 3.02 1.35 9.02
C SER A 162 1.56 0.88 9.08
N GLU A 163 0.70 1.63 9.79
CA GLU A 163 -0.75 1.34 9.83
C GLU A 163 -1.48 1.74 8.55
N ARG A 164 -0.90 2.66 7.77
CA ARG A 164 -1.49 3.18 6.54
C ARG A 164 -1.11 2.33 5.33
N LYS A 165 -1.56 1.09 5.30
CA LYS A 165 -1.19 0.10 4.28
C LYS A 165 -2.39 -0.56 3.61
N ILE A 166 -2.12 -1.17 2.46
CA ILE A 166 -2.95 -2.21 1.87
C ILE A 166 -2.19 -3.52 1.99
N GLN A 167 -2.91 -4.56 2.28
CA GLN A 167 -2.34 -5.90 2.41
C GLN A 167 -3.09 -6.88 1.51
N ILE A 168 -2.34 -7.66 0.76
CA ILE A 168 -2.85 -8.88 0.15
C ILE A 168 -2.91 -9.92 1.27
N ILE A 169 -4.12 -10.26 1.69
CA ILE A 169 -4.34 -11.16 2.83
C ILE A 169 -4.58 -12.61 2.41
N ALA A 170 -4.98 -12.82 1.16
CA ALA A 170 -5.13 -14.15 0.60
C ALA A 170 -4.96 -14.12 -0.91
N VAL A 171 -4.41 -15.19 -1.44
CA VAL A 171 -4.35 -15.49 -2.86
C VAL A 171 -4.85 -16.91 -3.04
N SER A 172 -5.84 -17.10 -3.88
CA SER A 172 -6.35 -18.43 -4.21
C SER A 172 -6.38 -18.63 -5.72
N TYR A 173 -6.13 -19.86 -6.12
CA TYR A 173 -6.26 -20.29 -7.49
C TYR A 173 -7.57 -21.03 -7.63
N VAL A 174 -8.37 -20.61 -8.61
CA VAL A 174 -9.59 -21.34 -8.97
C VAL A 174 -9.21 -22.19 -10.17
N GLY A 175 -8.98 -23.48 -9.93
CA GLY A 175 -8.69 -24.44 -10.97
C GLY A 175 -9.84 -24.57 -11.98
N LYS A 176 -9.51 -25.07 -13.17
CA LYS A 176 -10.48 -25.43 -14.21
C LYS A 176 -11.40 -26.53 -13.73
#